data_955035f71dbc98eb2fb7ddd8471248ab
#
_entry.id   955035f71dbc98eb2fb7ddd8471248ab
#
_cell.length_a   1.000
_cell.length_b   1.000
_cell.length_c   1.000
_cell.angle_alpha   90.00
_cell.angle_beta   90.00
_cell.angle_gamma   90.00
#
_symmetry.space_group_name_H-M   'P 1'
#
loop_
_entity.id
_entity.type
_entity.pdbx_description
1 polymer ?
#
loop_
_entity_poly.entity_id
_entity_poly.type
_entity_poly.pdbx_seq_one_letter_code
_entity_poly.pdbx_strand_id
1 'polypeptide(L)'
;MKSRVLIIAGALSLTAGAALAQSLADNPPKTTTICLDVAGKSLPARCKVEASRIDAREDICLCPAGGDRVTIPVCPAGVRAPAESAAYEKARRKAVNHGSLAGAMYNGQPMCLAARNALNP
;
A
#
# COMPACT_ATOMS: atom_id res chain seq x y z
N MET A 1 -3.82 -65.33 -16.06
CA MET A 1 -4.45 -64.07 -16.29
C MET A 1 -4.02 -62.95 -15.47
N LYS A 2 -3.75 -61.89 -16.09
CA LYS A 2 -3.10 -60.78 -15.45
C LYS A 2 -4.07 -59.67 -15.18
N SER A 3 -4.26 -59.35 -13.95
CA SER A 3 -5.01 -58.16 -13.58
C SER A 3 -4.19 -56.92 -13.82
N ARG A 4 -4.67 -56.07 -14.59
CA ARG A 4 -4.06 -54.78 -14.78
C ARG A 4 -4.77 -53.77 -13.95
N VAL A 5 -4.12 -53.38 -12.90
CA VAL A 5 -4.63 -52.27 -12.12
C VAL A 5 -4.14 -50.99 -12.76
N LEU A 6 -5.03 -50.28 -13.34
CA LEU A 6 -4.73 -48.97 -13.83
C LEU A 6 -4.92 -47.99 -12.70
N ILE A 7 -3.84 -47.50 -12.21
CA ILE A 7 -3.88 -46.41 -11.24
C ILE A 7 -3.94 -45.14 -12.02
N ILE A 8 -5.09 -44.57 -12.06
CA ILE A 8 -5.24 -43.25 -12.61
C ILE A 8 -4.88 -42.25 -11.49
N ALA A 9 -3.70 -41.74 -11.57
CA ALA A 9 -3.35 -40.66 -10.70
C ALA A 9 -4.16 -39.43 -11.11
N GLY A 10 -5.11 -39.09 -10.29
CA GLY A 10 -5.90 -37.90 -10.52
C GLY A 10 -5.00 -36.68 -10.46
N ALA A 11 -5.02 -35.93 -11.51
CA ALA A 11 -4.32 -34.66 -11.51
C ALA A 11 -4.98 -33.72 -10.51
N LEU A 12 -4.29 -33.43 -9.45
CA LEU A 12 -4.73 -32.44 -8.50
C LEU A 12 -4.38 -31.06 -9.05
N SER A 13 -5.34 -30.44 -9.65
CA SER A 13 -5.17 -29.07 -10.08
C SER A 13 -5.31 -28.14 -8.87
N LEU A 14 -4.21 -27.58 -8.46
CA LEU A 14 -4.20 -26.61 -7.39
C LEU A 14 -4.53 -25.24 -7.96
N THR A 15 -5.76 -24.84 -7.80
CA THR A 15 -6.23 -23.54 -8.27
C THR A 15 -6.25 -22.47 -7.18
N ALA A 16 -5.78 -22.80 -5.99
CA ALA A 16 -5.85 -21.91 -4.84
C ALA A 16 -5.09 -20.57 -5.06
N GLY A 17 -4.00 -20.59 -5.83
CA GLY A 17 -3.23 -19.39 -6.11
C GLY A 17 -3.95 -18.36 -6.98
N ALA A 18 -4.82 -18.81 -7.88
CA ALA A 18 -5.54 -17.92 -8.77
C ALA A 18 -6.57 -17.07 -8.05
N ALA A 19 -7.21 -17.58 -6.99
CA ALA A 19 -8.20 -16.85 -6.21
C ALA A 19 -7.59 -15.67 -5.46
N LEU A 20 -6.36 -15.82 -4.92
CA LEU A 20 -5.65 -14.76 -4.24
C LEU A 20 -5.24 -13.64 -5.19
N ALA A 21 -4.79 -13.97 -6.40
CA ALA A 21 -4.41 -12.98 -7.39
C ALA A 21 -5.62 -12.14 -7.83
N GLN A 22 -6.77 -12.76 -8.01
CA GLN A 22 -7.99 -12.07 -8.37
C GLN A 22 -8.47 -11.13 -7.26
N SER A 23 -8.36 -11.56 -6.00
CA SER A 23 -8.73 -10.74 -4.86
C SER A 23 -7.88 -9.47 -4.76
N LEU A 24 -6.59 -9.58 -5.04
CA LEU A 24 -5.71 -8.42 -5.05
C LEU A 24 -5.98 -7.47 -6.22
N ALA A 25 -6.41 -8.01 -7.37
CA ALA A 25 -6.76 -7.20 -8.52
C ALA A 25 -8.09 -6.46 -8.33
N ASP A 26 -9.07 -7.11 -7.66
CA ASP A 26 -10.39 -6.53 -7.41
C ASP A 26 -10.37 -5.48 -6.30
N ASN A 27 -9.45 -5.60 -5.36
CA ASN A 27 -9.30 -4.67 -4.24
C ASN A 27 -7.87 -4.14 -4.18
N PRO A 28 -7.50 -3.26 -5.10
CA PRO A 28 -6.16 -2.68 -5.04
C PRO A 28 -5.99 -1.88 -3.76
N PRO A 29 -4.80 -1.89 -3.16
CA PRO A 29 -4.54 -1.09 -1.97
C PRO A 29 -4.79 0.38 -2.25
N LYS A 30 -5.54 1.02 -1.35
CA LYS A 30 -5.77 2.45 -1.43
C LYS A 30 -4.48 3.18 -1.09
N THR A 31 -4.27 4.29 -1.75
CA THR A 31 -3.12 5.16 -1.50
C THR A 31 -3.60 6.54 -1.10
N THR A 32 -2.75 7.25 -0.40
CA THR A 32 -2.98 8.64 -0.03
C THR A 32 -1.68 9.42 -0.23
N THR A 33 -1.74 10.72 -0.09
CA THR A 33 -0.58 11.58 -0.22
C THR A 33 -0.21 12.16 1.13
N ILE A 34 1.08 12.14 1.42
CA ILE A 34 1.67 12.81 2.57
C ILE A 34 2.74 13.79 2.09
N CYS A 35 3.12 14.71 2.96
CA CYS A 35 4.25 15.59 2.72
C CYS A 35 5.42 15.13 3.59
N LEU A 36 6.58 14.90 2.98
CA LEU A 36 7.79 14.50 3.71
C LEU A 36 8.81 15.63 3.69
N ASP A 37 9.34 15.97 4.86
CA ASP A 37 10.47 16.86 4.93
C ASP A 37 11.78 16.13 4.59
N VAL A 38 12.90 16.85 4.66
CA VAL A 38 14.22 16.30 4.31
C VAL A 38 14.65 15.17 5.25
N ALA A 39 14.12 15.13 6.46
CA ALA A 39 14.42 14.07 7.42
C ALA A 39 13.50 12.87 7.31
N GLY A 40 12.43 12.98 6.51
CA GLY A 40 11.42 11.92 6.37
C GLY A 40 10.25 12.04 7.34
N LYS A 41 10.14 13.18 8.04
CA LYS A 41 9.01 13.43 8.91
C LYS A 41 7.78 13.75 8.08
N SER A 42 6.65 13.17 8.47
CA SER A 42 5.37 13.41 7.82
C SER A 42 4.81 14.75 8.29
N LEU A 43 4.54 15.62 7.33
CA LEU A 43 3.92 16.90 7.53
C LEU A 43 2.49 16.86 7.00
N PRO A 44 1.59 17.73 7.49
CA PRO A 44 0.22 17.77 6.99
C PRO A 44 0.15 18.07 5.49
N ALA A 45 -0.63 17.27 4.76
CA ALA A 45 -0.97 17.54 3.37
C ALA A 45 -2.40 18.05 3.30
N ARG A 46 -2.63 19.01 2.41
CA ARG A 46 -3.98 19.52 2.15
C ARG A 46 -4.41 19.04 0.76
N CYS A 47 -5.38 18.16 0.72
CA CYS A 47 -5.85 17.57 -0.53
C CYS A 47 -7.27 18.03 -0.84
N LYS A 48 -7.52 18.36 -2.11
CA LYS A 48 -8.85 18.65 -2.60
C LYS A 48 -9.35 17.49 -3.44
N VAL A 49 -10.51 16.98 -3.09
CA VAL A 49 -11.21 15.98 -3.89
C VAL A 49 -12.14 16.72 -4.82
N GLU A 50 -11.96 16.57 -6.13
CA GLU A 50 -12.92 17.08 -7.08
C GLU A 50 -14.17 16.22 -7.06
N ALA A 51 -15.29 16.78 -6.58
CA ALA A 51 -16.55 16.07 -6.42
C ALA A 51 -17.16 15.61 -7.77
N SER A 52 -16.66 16.11 -8.89
CA SER A 52 -17.17 15.75 -10.22
C SER A 52 -16.58 14.46 -10.79
N ARG A 53 -15.59 13.86 -10.12
CA ARG A 53 -14.95 12.63 -10.59
C ARG A 53 -15.08 11.55 -9.54
N ILE A 54 -16.00 10.64 -9.77
CA ILE A 54 -16.20 9.47 -8.89
C ILE A 54 -14.94 8.58 -8.87
N ASP A 55 -14.14 8.63 -9.94
CA ASP A 55 -12.89 7.86 -10.07
C ASP A 55 -11.64 8.69 -9.89
N ALA A 56 -11.75 9.89 -9.33
CA ALA A 56 -10.59 10.77 -9.17
C ALA A 56 -9.65 10.19 -8.11
N ARG A 57 -8.71 9.41 -8.56
CA ARG A 57 -7.57 8.96 -7.77
C ARG A 57 -6.50 10.04 -7.62
N GLU A 58 -6.68 11.14 -8.30
CA GLU A 58 -5.76 12.26 -8.30
C GLU A 58 -6.34 13.39 -7.48
N ASP A 59 -6.14 13.31 -6.18
CA ASP A 59 -6.35 14.44 -5.31
C ASP A 59 -5.24 15.45 -5.57
N ILE A 60 -5.61 16.69 -5.81
CA ILE A 60 -4.62 17.76 -5.86
C ILE A 60 -4.19 18.04 -4.43
N CYS A 61 -3.03 17.55 -4.07
CA CYS A 61 -2.48 17.71 -2.72
C CYS A 61 -1.42 18.79 -2.70
N LEU A 62 -1.48 19.63 -1.67
CA LEU A 62 -0.50 20.69 -1.41
C LEU A 62 0.20 20.40 -0.10
N CYS A 63 1.45 20.82 -0.01
CA CYS A 63 2.24 20.74 1.20
C CYS A 63 2.42 22.15 1.78
N PRO A 64 1.44 22.67 2.56
CA PRO A 64 1.50 24.05 3.04
C PRO A 64 2.62 24.30 4.02
N ALA A 65 3.04 23.27 4.76
CA ALA A 65 4.17 23.37 5.69
C ALA A 65 5.52 23.04 5.04
N GLY A 66 5.54 22.78 3.72
CA GLY A 66 6.72 22.38 2.99
C GLY A 66 6.84 20.89 2.84
N GLY A 67 7.96 20.44 2.29
CA GLY A 67 8.20 19.04 2.03
C GLY A 67 7.78 18.59 0.63
N ASP A 68 8.09 17.35 0.32
CA ASP A 68 7.78 16.75 -0.97
C ASP A 68 6.49 15.96 -0.88
N ARG A 69 5.69 16.01 -1.92
CA ARG A 69 4.50 15.17 -2.03
C ARG A 69 4.91 13.74 -2.29
N VAL A 70 4.46 12.83 -1.45
CA VAL A 70 4.79 11.41 -1.54
C VAL A 70 3.51 10.61 -1.42
N THR A 71 3.34 9.66 -2.33
CA THR A 71 2.23 8.71 -2.26
C THR A 71 2.59 7.58 -1.32
N ILE A 72 1.68 7.26 -0.40
CA ILE A 72 1.86 6.19 0.57
C ILE A 72 0.62 5.29 0.57
N PRO A 73 0.78 3.96 0.66
CA PRO A 73 -0.38 3.09 0.79
C PRO A 73 -1.12 3.33 2.10
N VAL A 74 -2.43 3.16 2.08
CA VAL A 74 -3.23 3.07 3.30
C VAL A 74 -3.12 1.64 3.82
N CYS A 75 -2.91 1.49 5.13
CA CYS A 75 -2.75 0.17 5.73
C CYS A 75 -4.01 -0.67 5.48
N PRO A 76 -3.88 -1.90 4.95
CA PRO A 76 -5.00 -2.82 4.83
C PRO A 76 -5.60 -3.17 6.18
N ALA A 77 -6.82 -3.70 6.18
CA ALA A 77 -7.46 -4.15 7.40
C ALA A 77 -6.58 -5.17 8.13
N GLY A 78 -6.42 -5.01 9.43
CA GLY A 78 -5.59 -5.87 10.25
C GLY A 78 -4.08 -5.60 10.18
N VAL A 79 -3.65 -4.70 9.34
CA VAL A 79 -2.24 -4.30 9.24
C VAL A 79 -2.01 -3.00 9.99
N ARG A 80 -1.04 -3.02 10.89
CA ARG A 80 -0.69 -1.85 11.70
C ARG A 80 0.40 -1.05 11.02
N ALA A 81 0.24 0.27 11.01
CA ALA A 81 1.27 1.17 10.53
C ALA A 81 2.49 1.11 11.48
N PRO A 82 3.72 1.23 10.96
CA PRO A 82 4.88 1.38 11.81
C PRO A 82 4.76 2.61 12.72
N ALA A 83 5.25 2.47 13.95
CA ALA A 83 5.26 3.59 14.90
C ALA A 83 6.21 4.69 14.42
N GLU A 84 5.80 5.93 14.56
CA GLU A 84 6.65 7.06 14.22
C GLU A 84 7.87 7.12 15.15
N SER A 85 9.03 7.24 14.54
CA SER A 85 10.30 7.36 15.25
C SER A 85 11.33 7.99 14.31
N ALA A 86 12.43 8.47 14.87
CA ALA A 86 13.51 9.01 14.05
C ALA A 86 14.07 7.97 13.09
N ALA A 87 14.16 6.72 13.52
CA ALA A 87 14.63 5.63 12.68
C ALA A 87 13.66 5.34 11.53
N TYR A 88 12.36 5.35 11.81
CA TYR A 88 11.34 5.17 10.78
C TYR A 88 11.31 6.33 9.80
N GLU A 89 11.40 7.55 10.27
CA GLU A 89 11.45 8.74 9.41
C GLU A 89 12.63 8.67 8.44
N LYS A 90 13.80 8.32 8.94
CA LYS A 90 14.99 8.15 8.11
C LYS A 90 14.82 7.04 7.08
N ALA A 91 14.27 5.91 7.49
CA ALA A 91 14.00 4.80 6.59
C ALA A 91 12.99 5.18 5.53
N ARG A 92 11.95 5.91 5.92
CA ARG A 92 10.91 6.38 5.00
C ARG A 92 11.51 7.32 3.94
N ARG A 93 12.35 8.25 4.34
CA ARG A 93 13.00 9.17 3.40
C ARG A 93 13.87 8.41 2.39
N LYS A 94 14.61 7.41 2.83
CA LYS A 94 15.42 6.58 1.94
C LYS A 94 14.61 5.71 1.01
N ALA A 95 13.43 5.29 1.44
CA ALA A 95 12.60 4.36 0.69
C ALA A 95 11.79 5.04 -0.43
N VAL A 96 11.66 6.36 -0.40
CA VAL A 96 10.92 7.08 -1.44
C VAL A 96 11.56 6.82 -2.80
N ASN A 97 10.75 6.32 -3.72
CA ASN A 97 11.16 6.03 -5.08
C ASN A 97 10.13 6.64 -6.04
N HIS A 98 10.56 7.56 -6.87
CA HIS A 98 9.69 8.28 -7.80
C HIS A 98 8.45 8.90 -7.12
N GLY A 99 8.66 9.49 -5.94
CA GLY A 99 7.57 10.12 -5.17
C GLY A 99 6.59 9.14 -4.56
N SER A 100 6.96 7.87 -4.40
CA SER A 100 6.08 6.84 -3.87
C SER A 100 6.78 5.97 -2.83
N LEU A 101 5.99 5.53 -1.84
CA LEU A 101 6.39 4.54 -0.85
C LEU A 101 5.71 3.18 -1.07
N ALA A 102 5.05 3.01 -2.21
CA ALA A 102 4.39 1.75 -2.51
C ALA A 102 5.40 0.60 -2.54
N GLY A 103 5.11 -0.46 -1.80
CA GLY A 103 5.99 -1.62 -1.70
C GLY A 103 7.14 -1.49 -0.71
N ALA A 104 7.33 -0.31 -0.09
CA ALA A 104 8.39 -0.11 0.88
C ALA A 104 8.08 -0.82 2.20
N MET A 105 9.11 -1.36 2.83
CA MET A 105 9.01 -2.12 4.07
C MET A 105 9.91 -1.54 5.15
N TYR A 106 9.50 -1.66 6.38
CA TYR A 106 10.29 -1.27 7.55
C TYR A 106 10.13 -2.34 8.64
N ASN A 107 11.24 -2.98 9.01
CA ASN A 107 11.25 -4.06 10.02
C ASN A 107 10.17 -5.13 9.78
N GLY A 108 10.02 -5.56 8.52
CA GLY A 108 9.04 -6.56 8.15
C GLY A 108 7.59 -6.06 8.06
N GLN A 109 7.37 -4.77 8.27
CA GLN A 109 6.05 -4.15 8.15
C GLN A 109 5.97 -3.27 6.91
N PRO A 110 4.82 -3.22 6.22
CA PRO A 110 4.68 -2.29 5.11
C PRO A 110 4.67 -0.84 5.62
N MET A 111 5.32 0.03 4.88
CA MET A 111 5.19 1.47 5.12
C MET A 111 3.83 1.92 4.63
N CYS A 112 2.91 2.14 5.54
CA CYS A 112 1.55 2.52 5.24
C CYS A 112 1.03 3.51 6.28
N LEU A 113 -0.04 4.20 5.93
CA LEU A 113 -0.70 5.14 6.82
C LEU A 113 -1.99 4.52 7.35
N ALA A 114 -2.26 4.67 8.63
CA ALA A 114 -3.49 4.16 9.22
C ALA A 114 -4.72 4.78 8.54
N ALA A 115 -5.73 3.96 8.27
CA ALA A 115 -6.91 4.37 7.51
C ALA A 115 -7.60 5.60 8.11
N ARG A 116 -7.66 5.71 9.44
CA ARG A 116 -8.25 6.86 10.13
C ARG A 116 -7.52 8.17 9.86
N ASN A 117 -6.22 8.09 9.54
CA ASN A 117 -5.40 9.28 9.27
C ASN A 117 -5.40 9.67 7.79
N ALA A 118 -5.80 8.75 6.93
CA ALA A 118 -5.85 9.00 5.50
C ALA A 118 -7.04 9.88 5.08
N LEU A 119 -8.11 9.89 5.86
CA LEU A 119 -9.35 10.62 5.56
C LEU A 119 -9.39 12.00 6.21
N ASN A 120 -8.48 12.29 7.13
CA ASN A 120 -8.36 13.58 7.80
C ASN A 120 -6.99 14.16 7.52
N PRO A 121 -6.85 14.82 6.39
CA PRO A 121 -5.62 15.54 6.11
C PRO A 121 -5.41 16.72 7.06
#